data_cdea3d2a478f078cd8419a1093d1bad0
#
_entry.id   cdea3d2a478f078cd8419a1093d1bad0
#
_cell.length_a   1.000
_cell.length_b   1.000
_cell.length_c   1.000
_cell.angle_alpha   90.00
_cell.angle_beta   90.00
_cell.angle_gamma   90.00
#
_symmetry.space_group_name_H-M   'P 1'
#
loop_
_entity.id
_entity.type
_entity.pdbx_description
1 polymer ?
#
loop_
_entity_poly.entity_id
_entity_poly.type
_entity_poly.pdbx_seq_one_letter_code
_entity_poly.pdbx_strand_id
1 'polypeptide(L)'
;FLHSSRTKPSKVKKADVPEHLKDKYTDEINDLTAEVLKNLEFLGVDYLIPIGGDDTLSYGVRLYQEGVKVVAIPKTMDNDVPGTDYCIGFSTCVTRTIELTNNLRTVAGSHERFLVLEVFGRYAGFTALLPTMAGAANRCVIPEYEFDISTLAELLSEDRLKNPSRYSIALISEGAMFKGGEMVFKDRTTDAYGHAKLGGIGDLVSEE
;
A
#
# COMPACT_ATOMS: atom_id res chain seq x y z
N PHE A 1 2.24 7.94 23.05
CA PHE A 1 2.06 7.66 21.62
C PHE A 1 0.94 6.65 21.42
N LEU A 2 0.06 6.89 20.44
CA LEU A 2 -0.91 5.91 19.97
C LEU A 2 -0.17 4.94 19.04
N HIS A 3 -0.26 3.65 19.32
CA HIS A 3 0.34 2.62 18.48
C HIS A 3 -0.62 2.23 17.33
N SER A 4 -0.05 1.69 16.25
CA SER A 4 -0.84 1.13 15.15
C SER A 4 -1.38 -0.24 15.54
N SER A 5 -2.61 -0.55 15.13
CA SER A 5 -3.18 -1.90 15.22
C SER A 5 -3.52 -2.41 13.83
N ARG A 6 -3.32 -3.71 13.60
CA ARG A 6 -3.76 -4.41 12.40
C ARG A 6 -4.88 -5.42 12.70
N THR A 7 -5.61 -5.20 13.79
CA THR A 7 -6.77 -6.01 14.17
C THR A 7 -8.02 -5.42 13.53
N LYS A 8 -8.81 -6.25 12.86
CA LYS A 8 -10.16 -5.91 12.38
C LYS A 8 -11.18 -6.54 13.31
N PRO A 9 -11.79 -5.80 14.25
CA PRO A 9 -12.66 -6.39 15.28
C PRO A 9 -13.87 -7.15 14.72
N SER A 10 -14.31 -6.83 13.51
CA SER A 10 -15.39 -7.57 12.82
C SER A 10 -14.94 -8.88 12.18
N LYS A 11 -13.62 -9.21 12.17
CA LYS A 11 -13.06 -10.44 11.58
C LYS A 11 -11.85 -10.91 12.39
N VAL A 12 -12.08 -11.34 13.62
CA VAL A 12 -11.02 -11.83 14.52
C VAL A 12 -10.90 -13.34 14.40
N LYS A 13 -9.73 -13.84 14.08
CA LYS A 13 -9.46 -15.30 14.05
C LYS A 13 -9.58 -15.87 15.45
N LYS A 14 -10.03 -17.12 15.56
CA LYS A 14 -10.19 -17.83 16.85
C LYS A 14 -8.95 -17.75 17.74
N ALA A 15 -7.76 -17.88 17.13
CA ALA A 15 -6.50 -17.82 17.85
C ALA A 15 -6.22 -16.43 18.47
N ASP A 16 -6.76 -15.37 17.88
CA ASP A 16 -6.53 -13.98 18.27
C ASP A 16 -7.63 -13.42 19.19
N VAL A 17 -8.65 -14.23 19.51
CA VAL A 17 -9.70 -13.87 20.46
C VAL A 17 -9.09 -13.72 21.84
N PRO A 18 -9.35 -12.59 22.57
CA PRO A 18 -8.89 -12.40 23.94
C PRO A 18 -9.31 -13.54 24.86
N GLU A 19 -8.43 -13.96 25.80
CA GLU A 19 -8.63 -15.13 26.66
C GLU A 19 -9.98 -15.14 27.34
N HIS A 20 -10.39 -14.00 27.91
CA HIS A 20 -11.67 -13.87 28.63
C HIS A 20 -12.92 -13.90 27.73
N LEU A 21 -12.76 -13.95 26.40
CA LEU A 21 -13.85 -14.02 25.43
C LEU A 21 -13.87 -15.35 24.66
N LYS A 22 -12.89 -16.22 24.84
CA LYS A 22 -12.75 -17.46 24.09
C LYS A 22 -13.96 -18.41 24.22
N ASP A 23 -14.60 -18.44 25.38
CA ASP A 23 -15.80 -19.25 25.59
C ASP A 23 -17.02 -18.73 24.84
N LYS A 24 -17.03 -17.44 24.51
CA LYS A 24 -18.14 -16.77 23.81
C LYS A 24 -17.97 -16.76 22.30
N TYR A 25 -16.73 -16.66 21.81
CA TYR A 25 -16.38 -16.51 20.40
C TYR A 25 -15.55 -17.72 19.95
N THR A 26 -16.24 -18.77 19.48
CA THR A 26 -15.67 -20.10 19.21
C THR A 26 -15.47 -20.39 17.73
N ASP A 27 -16.00 -19.56 16.84
CA ASP A 27 -15.92 -19.70 15.39
C ASP A 27 -14.50 -19.44 14.88
N GLU A 28 -14.16 -19.95 13.69
CA GLU A 28 -12.87 -19.69 13.05
C GLU A 28 -12.65 -18.19 12.81
N ILE A 29 -13.72 -17.44 12.50
CA ILE A 29 -13.71 -15.99 12.35
C ILE A 29 -14.87 -15.42 13.16
N ASN A 30 -14.58 -14.49 14.05
CA ASN A 30 -15.53 -13.92 15.01
C ASN A 30 -15.69 -12.41 14.80
N ASP A 31 -16.92 -11.92 14.95
CA ASP A 31 -17.23 -10.48 15.00
C ASP A 31 -17.31 -10.03 16.46
N LEU A 32 -16.30 -9.30 16.92
CA LEU A 32 -16.20 -8.75 18.26
C LEU A 32 -16.75 -7.30 18.35
N THR A 33 -17.47 -6.82 17.34
CA THR A 33 -18.01 -5.44 17.32
C THR A 33 -18.87 -5.15 18.55
N ALA A 34 -19.66 -6.12 19.01
CA ALA A 34 -20.47 -5.96 20.21
C ALA A 34 -19.62 -5.68 21.47
N GLU A 35 -18.44 -6.28 21.58
CA GLU A 35 -17.53 -6.01 22.70
C GLU A 35 -16.84 -4.65 22.56
N VAL A 36 -16.54 -4.23 21.32
CA VAL A 36 -16.03 -2.88 21.06
C VAL A 36 -17.04 -1.83 21.51
N LEU A 37 -18.32 -1.98 21.17
CA LEU A 37 -19.39 -1.05 21.58
C LEU A 37 -19.49 -0.95 23.09
N LYS A 38 -19.51 -2.10 23.82
CA LYS A 38 -19.52 -2.12 25.29
C LYS A 38 -18.29 -1.42 25.88
N ASN A 39 -17.12 -1.62 25.30
CA ASN A 39 -15.90 -0.99 25.77
C ASN A 39 -15.94 0.53 25.55
N LEU A 40 -16.44 1.01 24.41
CA LEU A 40 -16.60 2.44 24.13
C LEU A 40 -17.58 3.09 25.14
N GLU A 41 -18.70 2.42 25.43
CA GLU A 41 -19.67 2.87 26.45
C GLU A 41 -19.05 2.89 27.84
N PHE A 42 -18.36 1.80 28.24
CA PHE A 42 -17.69 1.71 29.56
C PHE A 42 -16.62 2.78 29.75
N LEU A 43 -15.89 3.12 28.69
CA LEU A 43 -14.85 4.16 28.69
C LEU A 43 -15.43 5.58 28.61
N GLY A 44 -16.74 5.73 28.39
CA GLY A 44 -17.39 7.04 28.23
C GLY A 44 -16.94 7.78 26.98
N VAL A 45 -16.69 7.06 25.87
CA VAL A 45 -16.25 7.66 24.60
C VAL A 45 -17.46 8.22 23.84
N ASP A 46 -17.56 9.54 23.75
CA ASP A 46 -18.64 10.21 23.03
C ASP A 46 -18.44 10.24 21.52
N TYR A 47 -17.19 10.35 21.06
CA TYR A 47 -16.79 10.44 19.65
C TYR A 47 -15.57 9.58 19.38
N LEU A 48 -15.56 8.89 18.24
CA LEU A 48 -14.44 8.12 17.77
C LEU A 48 -13.84 8.76 16.52
N ILE A 49 -12.53 8.97 16.51
CA ILE A 49 -11.79 9.49 15.36
C ILE A 49 -10.83 8.40 14.85
N PRO A 50 -11.27 7.49 13.97
CA PRO A 50 -10.38 6.51 13.36
C PRO A 50 -9.48 7.20 12.32
N ILE A 51 -8.17 6.95 12.40
CA ILE A 51 -7.16 7.49 11.50
C ILE A 51 -6.51 6.32 10.79
N GLY A 52 -6.74 6.16 9.48
CA GLY A 52 -6.19 5.02 8.74
C GLY A 52 -6.58 4.97 7.28
N GLY A 53 -6.21 3.87 6.63
CA GLY A 53 -6.56 3.57 5.26
C GLY A 53 -7.98 3.00 5.12
N ASP A 54 -8.32 2.53 3.93
CA ASP A 54 -9.64 2.04 3.56
C ASP A 54 -10.22 1.02 4.56
N ASP A 55 -9.43 0.03 4.97
CA ASP A 55 -9.84 -0.97 5.96
C ASP A 55 -10.25 -0.38 7.31
N THR A 56 -9.50 0.60 7.81
CA THR A 56 -9.81 1.28 9.07
C THR A 56 -11.07 2.11 8.93
N LEU A 57 -11.20 2.81 7.81
CA LEU A 57 -12.33 3.69 7.54
C LEU A 57 -13.61 2.88 7.31
N SER A 58 -13.52 1.74 6.62
CA SER A 58 -14.65 0.83 6.42
C SER A 58 -15.19 0.27 7.76
N TYR A 59 -14.30 -0.01 8.71
CA TYR A 59 -14.73 -0.39 10.05
C TYR A 59 -15.35 0.80 10.82
N GLY A 60 -14.84 2.00 10.61
CA GLY A 60 -15.47 3.24 11.12
C GLY A 60 -16.90 3.42 10.62
N VAL A 61 -17.17 3.15 9.34
CA VAL A 61 -18.54 3.14 8.78
C VAL A 61 -19.42 2.12 9.48
N ARG A 62 -18.91 0.90 9.75
CA ARG A 62 -19.66 -0.11 10.52
C ARG A 62 -20.02 0.39 11.91
N LEU A 63 -19.09 0.99 12.64
CA LEU A 63 -19.37 1.54 13.98
C LEU A 63 -20.37 2.69 13.92
N TYR A 64 -20.32 3.53 12.88
CA TYR A 64 -21.33 4.57 12.68
C TYR A 64 -22.73 3.98 12.48
N GLN A 65 -22.87 2.91 11.72
CA GLN A 65 -24.13 2.19 11.53
C GLN A 65 -24.69 1.58 12.83
N GLU A 66 -23.81 1.23 13.78
CA GLU A 66 -24.15 0.76 15.13
C GLU A 66 -24.45 1.93 16.12
N GLY A 67 -24.43 3.18 15.65
CA GLY A 67 -24.79 4.36 16.44
C GLY A 67 -23.62 5.10 17.09
N VAL A 68 -22.37 4.70 16.86
CA VAL A 68 -21.20 5.44 17.34
C VAL A 68 -21.03 6.71 16.53
N LYS A 69 -20.75 7.83 17.18
CA LYS A 69 -20.41 9.09 16.50
C LYS A 69 -18.98 9.04 15.99
N VAL A 70 -18.82 8.90 14.67
CA VAL A 70 -17.50 8.70 14.01
C VAL A 70 -17.17 9.88 13.13
N VAL A 71 -15.92 10.37 13.23
CA VAL A 71 -15.30 11.30 12.27
C VAL A 71 -14.01 10.66 11.78
N ALA A 72 -14.01 10.16 10.54
CA ALA A 72 -12.90 9.41 9.98
C ALA A 72 -11.86 10.33 9.33
N ILE A 73 -10.56 10.03 9.54
CA ILE A 73 -9.44 10.75 8.94
C ILE A 73 -8.66 9.80 8.03
N PRO A 74 -8.64 10.03 6.70
CA PRO A 74 -7.94 9.18 5.76
C PRO A 74 -6.41 9.35 5.88
N LYS A 75 -5.72 8.26 6.17
CA LYS A 75 -4.27 8.16 6.29
C LYS A 75 -3.80 6.91 5.56
N THR A 76 -3.32 7.10 4.35
CA THR A 76 -2.68 6.07 3.52
C THR A 76 -1.69 6.74 2.56
N MET A 77 -0.68 6.01 2.13
CA MET A 77 0.25 6.48 1.11
C MET A 77 -0.26 6.23 -0.32
N ASP A 78 -1.25 5.37 -0.50
CA ASP A 78 -1.77 4.98 -1.82
C ASP A 78 -2.70 6.03 -2.42
N ASN A 79 -3.27 6.93 -1.59
CA ASN A 79 -4.21 8.00 -1.98
C ASN A 79 -5.45 7.47 -2.72
N ASP A 80 -5.94 6.31 -2.31
CA ASP A 80 -7.02 5.56 -2.94
C ASP A 80 -8.37 5.63 -2.20
N VAL A 81 -8.47 6.48 -1.17
CA VAL A 81 -9.71 6.65 -0.39
C VAL A 81 -10.65 7.63 -1.10
N PRO A 82 -11.86 7.18 -1.51
CA PRO A 82 -12.83 8.06 -2.15
C PRO A 82 -13.27 9.21 -1.24
N GLY A 83 -13.53 10.38 -1.85
CA GLY A 83 -14.06 11.55 -1.14
C GLY A 83 -13.01 12.46 -0.52
N THR A 84 -11.73 12.22 -0.77
CA THR A 84 -10.63 13.12 -0.44
C THR A 84 -9.68 13.27 -1.62
N ASP A 85 -9.11 14.47 -1.78
CA ASP A 85 -8.10 14.71 -2.82
C ASP A 85 -6.72 14.19 -2.38
N TYR A 86 -6.40 14.32 -1.09
CA TYR A 86 -5.13 13.90 -0.51
C TYR A 86 -5.31 13.22 0.84
N CYS A 87 -4.77 12.01 0.96
CA CYS A 87 -4.66 11.31 2.22
C CYS A 87 -3.41 11.75 3.00
N ILE A 88 -3.48 11.72 4.33
CA ILE A 88 -2.31 11.96 5.19
C ILE A 88 -1.25 10.88 4.89
N GLY A 89 -0.03 11.30 4.61
CA GLY A 89 1.09 10.40 4.30
C GLY A 89 1.40 10.27 2.80
N PHE A 90 0.45 10.54 1.91
CA PHE A 90 0.63 10.44 0.47
C PHE A 90 1.74 11.37 -0.05
N SER A 91 1.62 12.69 0.19
CA SER A 91 2.64 13.66 -0.25
C SER A 91 4.01 13.36 0.34
N THR A 92 4.06 12.88 1.59
CA THR A 92 5.31 12.44 2.22
C THR A 92 5.91 11.25 1.48
N CYS A 93 5.09 10.26 1.11
CA CYS A 93 5.55 9.10 0.34
C CYS A 93 6.14 9.53 -1.01
N VAL A 94 5.44 10.37 -1.76
CA VAL A 94 5.91 10.89 -3.06
C VAL A 94 7.25 11.62 -2.90
N THR A 95 7.36 12.53 -1.93
CA THR A 95 8.59 13.30 -1.68
C THR A 95 9.75 12.38 -1.32
N ARG A 96 9.54 11.40 -0.44
CA ARG A 96 10.58 10.44 -0.05
C ARG A 96 11.00 9.54 -1.20
N THR A 97 10.07 9.12 -2.05
CA THR A 97 10.38 8.35 -3.27
C THR A 97 11.28 9.16 -4.20
N ILE A 98 10.98 10.45 -4.41
CA ILE A 98 11.82 11.36 -5.21
C ILE A 98 13.22 11.47 -4.62
N GLU A 99 13.34 11.75 -3.32
CA GLU A 99 14.62 11.91 -2.62
C GLU A 99 15.49 10.64 -2.71
N LEU A 100 14.91 9.47 -2.40
CA LEU A 100 15.62 8.19 -2.44
C LEU A 100 16.04 7.83 -3.86
N THR A 101 15.16 8.04 -4.86
CA THR A 101 15.48 7.79 -6.27
C THR A 101 16.64 8.68 -6.73
N ASN A 102 16.64 9.96 -6.36
CA ASN A 102 17.72 10.88 -6.70
C ASN A 102 19.05 10.48 -6.04
N ASN A 103 19.04 9.98 -4.82
CA ASN A 103 20.25 9.48 -4.16
C ASN A 103 20.84 8.26 -4.88
N LEU A 104 19.97 7.33 -5.33
CA LEU A 104 20.39 6.13 -6.07
C LEU A 104 20.82 6.41 -7.52
N ARG A 105 20.37 7.52 -8.09
CA ARG A 105 20.72 7.95 -9.45
C ARG A 105 22.23 8.06 -9.64
N THR A 106 22.96 8.56 -8.66
CA THR A 106 24.42 8.68 -8.70
C THR A 106 25.08 7.30 -8.81
N VAL A 107 24.57 6.32 -8.07
CA VAL A 107 25.07 4.93 -8.15
C VAL A 107 24.75 4.31 -9.51
N ALA A 108 23.52 4.49 -10.02
CA ALA A 108 23.13 4.00 -11.32
C ALA A 108 24.03 4.58 -12.45
N GLY A 109 24.32 5.89 -12.40
CA GLY A 109 25.18 6.56 -13.35
C GLY A 109 26.63 6.13 -13.27
N SER A 110 27.20 5.96 -12.06
CA SER A 110 28.60 5.55 -11.91
C SER A 110 28.89 4.13 -12.42
N HIS A 111 27.86 3.27 -12.45
CA HIS A 111 27.95 1.90 -12.94
C HIS A 111 27.30 1.69 -14.32
N GLU A 112 26.76 2.74 -14.92
CA GLU A 112 26.04 2.68 -16.20
C GLU A 112 24.92 1.64 -16.22
N ARG A 113 24.10 1.54 -15.16
CA ARG A 113 23.12 0.48 -14.92
C ARG A 113 21.69 0.91 -15.17
N PHE A 114 20.83 -0.08 -15.38
CA PHE A 114 19.41 0.08 -15.12
C PHE A 114 19.17 0.06 -13.61
N LEU A 115 18.25 0.90 -13.14
CA LEU A 115 17.80 0.93 -11.75
C LEU A 115 16.30 0.69 -11.72
N VAL A 116 15.91 -0.42 -11.14
CA VAL A 116 14.50 -0.78 -10.91
C VAL A 116 14.19 -0.56 -9.43
N LEU A 117 13.21 0.27 -9.13
CA LEU A 117 12.75 0.55 -7.78
C LEU A 117 11.29 0.14 -7.63
N GLU A 118 11.03 -0.85 -6.81
CA GLU A 118 9.69 -1.22 -6.41
C GLU A 118 9.20 -0.27 -5.32
N VAL A 119 8.01 0.30 -5.53
CA VAL A 119 7.37 1.26 -4.62
C VAL A 119 5.98 0.78 -4.24
N PHE A 120 5.43 1.34 -3.17
CA PHE A 120 4.06 1.06 -2.77
C PHE A 120 3.06 1.41 -3.87
N GLY A 121 1.90 0.83 -3.80
CA GLY A 121 0.79 1.04 -4.74
C GLY A 121 0.17 -0.29 -5.14
N ARG A 122 -0.79 -0.77 -4.32
CA ARG A 122 -1.47 -2.06 -4.57
C ARG A 122 -2.45 -1.96 -5.72
N TYR A 123 -3.33 -0.96 -5.67
CA TYR A 123 -4.41 -0.74 -6.65
C TYR A 123 -4.33 0.64 -7.30
N ALA A 124 -3.53 1.55 -6.75
CA ALA A 124 -3.34 2.90 -7.23
C ALA A 124 -1.84 3.20 -7.42
N GLY A 125 -1.45 3.59 -8.63
CA GLY A 125 -0.06 3.78 -9.03
C GLY A 125 0.50 5.17 -8.76
N PHE A 126 -0.14 6.02 -7.98
CA PHE A 126 0.28 7.40 -7.74
C PHE A 126 1.70 7.52 -7.18
N THR A 127 2.12 6.56 -6.33
CA THR A 127 3.45 6.54 -5.71
C THR A 127 4.58 6.25 -6.67
N ALA A 128 4.30 5.64 -7.84
CA ALA A 128 5.24 5.50 -8.94
C ALA A 128 5.10 6.63 -9.97
N LEU A 129 3.86 7.00 -10.31
CA LEU A 129 3.53 7.95 -11.35
C LEU A 129 4.03 9.37 -11.02
N LEU A 130 3.66 9.91 -9.84
CA LEU A 130 3.99 11.30 -9.50
C LEU A 130 5.50 11.56 -9.37
N PRO A 131 6.31 10.70 -8.72
CA PRO A 131 7.75 10.87 -8.73
C PRO A 131 8.35 10.80 -10.14
N THR A 132 7.82 9.95 -11.01
CA THR A 132 8.26 9.88 -12.41
C THR A 132 7.93 11.16 -13.16
N MET A 133 6.71 11.68 -13.02
CA MET A 133 6.31 12.98 -13.59
C MET A 133 7.16 14.15 -13.06
N ALA A 134 7.62 14.08 -11.82
CA ALA A 134 8.55 15.03 -11.22
C ALA A 134 10.02 14.86 -11.71
N GLY A 135 10.28 13.94 -12.63
CA GLY A 135 11.60 13.70 -13.22
C GLY A 135 12.52 12.80 -12.37
N ALA A 136 12.01 12.11 -11.35
CA ALA A 136 12.83 11.21 -10.55
C ALA A 136 13.19 9.91 -11.31
N ALA A 137 12.35 9.45 -12.22
CA ALA A 137 12.60 8.27 -13.05
C ALA A 137 12.30 8.52 -14.52
N ASN A 138 12.78 7.65 -15.40
CA ASN A 138 12.52 7.70 -16.83
C ASN A 138 11.16 7.09 -17.17
N ARG A 139 10.81 6.00 -16.49
CA ARG A 139 9.59 5.23 -16.72
C ARG A 139 8.95 4.85 -15.40
N CYS A 140 7.63 4.62 -15.43
CA CYS A 140 6.92 3.97 -14.34
C CYS A 140 5.97 2.90 -14.87
N VAL A 141 5.69 1.93 -14.00
CA VAL A 141 4.68 0.89 -14.21
C VAL A 141 3.70 0.96 -13.04
N ILE A 142 2.42 0.99 -13.36
CA ILE A 142 1.34 1.20 -12.39
C ILE A 142 0.32 0.06 -12.45
N PRO A 143 -0.39 -0.26 -11.36
CA PRO A 143 -1.31 -1.40 -11.33
C PRO A 143 -2.54 -1.25 -12.23
N GLU A 144 -2.89 -0.02 -12.61
CA GLU A 144 -4.05 0.27 -13.45
C GLU A 144 -3.90 -0.22 -14.90
N TYR A 145 -2.67 -0.51 -15.33
CA TYR A 145 -2.37 -0.97 -16.69
C TYR A 145 -1.38 -2.12 -16.67
N GLU A 146 -1.77 -3.23 -17.30
CA GLU A 146 -0.85 -4.34 -17.55
C GLU A 146 0.28 -3.89 -18.49
N PHE A 147 1.49 -4.37 -18.24
CA PHE A 147 2.65 -4.02 -19.05
C PHE A 147 3.33 -5.25 -19.68
N ASP A 148 3.98 -5.02 -20.79
CA ASP A 148 4.82 -5.98 -21.47
C ASP A 148 6.28 -5.74 -21.07
N ILE A 149 6.94 -6.78 -20.56
CA ILE A 149 8.31 -6.67 -20.04
C ILE A 149 9.31 -6.33 -21.14
N SER A 150 9.17 -6.93 -22.34
CA SER A 150 10.08 -6.68 -23.45
C SER A 150 9.98 -5.24 -23.92
N THR A 151 8.74 -4.70 -23.99
CA THR A 151 8.51 -3.29 -24.33
C THR A 151 9.14 -2.36 -23.29
N LEU A 152 9.01 -2.68 -21.99
CA LEU A 152 9.63 -1.88 -20.93
C LEU A 152 11.16 -1.90 -21.05
N ALA A 153 11.76 -3.08 -21.28
CA ALA A 153 13.20 -3.24 -21.45
C ALA A 153 13.74 -2.45 -22.67
N GLU A 154 13.03 -2.49 -23.80
CA GLU A 154 13.35 -1.69 -24.99
C GLU A 154 13.36 -0.20 -24.68
N LEU A 155 12.28 0.31 -24.05
CA LEU A 155 12.15 1.72 -23.68
C LEU A 155 13.24 2.17 -22.71
N LEU A 156 13.57 1.36 -21.69
CA LEU A 156 14.66 1.65 -20.75
C LEU A 156 16.02 1.65 -21.43
N SER A 157 16.23 0.74 -22.38
CA SER A 157 17.45 0.67 -23.18
C SER A 157 17.62 1.92 -24.06
N GLU A 158 16.55 2.38 -24.72
CA GLU A 158 16.57 3.63 -25.47
C GLU A 158 16.90 4.84 -24.57
N ASP A 159 16.26 4.92 -23.41
CA ASP A 159 16.48 6.02 -22.46
C ASP A 159 17.94 6.01 -21.97
N ARG A 160 18.50 4.83 -21.67
CA ARG A 160 19.91 4.66 -21.29
C ARG A 160 20.85 5.13 -22.39
N LEU A 161 20.57 4.77 -23.64
CA LEU A 161 21.40 5.17 -24.79
C LEU A 161 21.37 6.68 -25.02
N LYS A 162 20.22 7.34 -24.80
CA LYS A 162 20.05 8.80 -24.92
C LYS A 162 20.67 9.56 -23.75
N ASN A 163 20.86 8.91 -22.60
CA ASN A 163 21.42 9.53 -21.40
C ASN A 163 22.96 9.57 -21.50
N PRO A 164 23.60 10.75 -21.39
CA PRO A 164 25.06 10.86 -21.39
C PRO A 164 25.74 10.02 -20.30
N SER A 165 25.09 9.83 -19.14
CA SER A 165 25.59 9.02 -18.02
C SER A 165 25.20 7.56 -18.11
N ARG A 166 24.59 7.13 -19.24
CA ARG A 166 24.34 5.73 -19.58
C ARG A 166 23.56 4.93 -18.53
N TYR A 167 22.61 5.54 -17.84
CA TYR A 167 21.67 4.86 -16.93
C TYR A 167 20.22 5.12 -17.31
N SER A 168 19.33 4.27 -16.84
CA SER A 168 17.88 4.47 -16.89
C SER A 168 17.22 3.97 -15.60
N ILE A 169 16.14 4.62 -15.19
CA ILE A 169 15.44 4.33 -13.93
C ILE A 169 13.97 4.05 -14.21
N ALA A 170 13.47 2.95 -13.64
CA ALA A 170 12.05 2.61 -13.60
C ALA A 170 11.53 2.56 -12.17
N LEU A 171 10.38 3.19 -11.92
CA LEU A 171 9.59 3.02 -10.71
C LEU A 171 8.44 2.05 -10.99
N ILE A 172 8.32 0.99 -10.21
CA ILE A 172 7.32 -0.06 -10.40
C ILE A 172 6.48 -0.17 -9.15
N SER A 173 5.16 -0.01 -9.28
CA SER A 173 4.24 -0.24 -8.17
C SER A 173 4.16 -1.73 -7.82
N GLU A 174 4.16 -2.07 -6.55
CA GLU A 174 4.11 -3.47 -6.07
C GLU A 174 2.91 -4.26 -6.59
N GLY A 175 1.81 -3.57 -6.94
CA GLY A 175 0.59 -4.15 -7.51
C GLY A 175 0.57 -4.20 -9.04
N ALA A 176 1.63 -3.81 -9.72
CA ALA A 176 1.70 -3.87 -11.18
C ALA A 176 1.62 -5.32 -11.67
N MET A 177 1.10 -5.50 -12.89
CA MET A 177 0.87 -6.82 -13.48
C MET A 177 1.47 -6.92 -14.86
N PHE A 178 2.12 -8.05 -15.15
CA PHE A 178 2.52 -8.39 -16.50
C PHE A 178 1.29 -8.64 -17.37
N LYS A 179 1.38 -8.38 -18.64
CA LYS A 179 0.31 -8.60 -19.62
C LYS A 179 -0.16 -10.06 -19.59
N GLY A 180 -1.45 -10.26 -19.28
CA GLY A 180 -2.04 -11.58 -19.11
C GLY A 180 -1.62 -12.35 -17.86
N GLY A 181 -0.96 -11.67 -16.91
CA GLY A 181 -0.50 -12.24 -15.63
C GLY A 181 -1.38 -11.86 -14.44
N GLU A 182 -0.92 -12.25 -13.28
CA GLU A 182 -1.52 -11.89 -11.98
C GLU A 182 -0.56 -11.03 -11.18
N MET A 183 -1.05 -10.41 -10.09
CA MET A 183 -0.20 -9.71 -9.13
C MET A 183 0.85 -10.64 -8.54
N VAL A 184 2.06 -10.14 -8.36
CA VAL A 184 3.17 -10.89 -7.78
C VAL A 184 3.11 -10.82 -6.27
N PHE A 185 3.11 -11.98 -5.62
CA PHE A 185 3.03 -12.08 -4.16
C PHE A 185 4.34 -12.63 -3.59
N LYS A 186 4.95 -11.87 -2.70
CA LYS A 186 6.11 -12.31 -1.91
C LYS A 186 5.72 -13.36 -0.87
N ASP A 187 4.51 -13.23 -0.33
CA ASP A 187 3.91 -14.18 0.60
C ASP A 187 2.39 -14.20 0.37
N ARG A 188 1.82 -15.38 0.18
CA ARG A 188 0.37 -15.57 -0.02
C ARG A 188 -0.40 -15.74 1.29
N THR A 189 0.26 -15.73 2.45
CA THR A 189 -0.43 -15.69 3.73
C THR A 189 -1.14 -14.35 3.91
N THR A 190 -2.42 -14.42 4.27
CA THR A 190 -3.24 -13.21 4.41
C THR A 190 -3.17 -12.66 5.84
N ASP A 191 -3.12 -11.33 5.95
CA ASP A 191 -3.26 -10.63 7.22
C ASP A 191 -4.72 -10.66 7.74
N ALA A 192 -5.00 -9.97 8.85
CA ALA A 192 -6.34 -9.91 9.45
C ALA A 192 -7.40 -9.23 8.54
N TYR A 193 -6.97 -8.50 7.52
CA TYR A 193 -7.84 -7.85 6.55
C TYR A 193 -8.05 -8.68 5.27
N GLY A 194 -7.33 -9.78 5.14
CA GLY A 194 -7.38 -10.66 3.97
C GLY A 194 -6.40 -10.27 2.85
N HIS A 195 -5.43 -9.37 3.13
CA HIS A 195 -4.42 -8.96 2.17
C HIS A 195 -3.20 -9.86 2.24
N ALA A 196 -2.84 -10.46 1.11
CA ALA A 196 -1.56 -11.12 0.93
C ALA A 196 -0.45 -10.08 0.72
N LYS A 197 0.79 -10.43 1.08
CA LYS A 197 1.94 -9.54 0.94
C LYS A 197 2.39 -9.49 -0.51
N LEU A 198 2.14 -8.36 -1.18
CA LEU A 198 2.69 -8.07 -2.51
C LEU A 198 4.20 -7.84 -2.46
N GLY A 199 4.83 -7.89 -3.60
CA GLY A 199 6.24 -7.57 -3.79
C GLY A 199 7.00 -8.62 -4.60
N GLY A 200 8.18 -8.23 -5.06
CA GLY A 200 9.05 -9.06 -5.90
C GLY A 200 8.87 -8.86 -7.40
N ILE A 201 7.94 -8.00 -7.84
CA ILE A 201 7.79 -7.67 -9.25
C ILE A 201 9.02 -6.89 -9.76
N GLY A 202 9.61 -6.03 -8.91
CA GLY A 202 10.85 -5.34 -9.22
C GLY A 202 12.03 -6.29 -9.41
N ASP A 203 12.11 -7.35 -8.62
CA ASP A 203 13.13 -8.39 -8.77
C ASP A 203 12.96 -9.10 -10.13
N LEU A 204 11.74 -9.54 -10.47
CA LEU A 204 11.43 -10.18 -11.75
C LEU A 204 11.76 -9.30 -12.96
N VAL A 205 11.45 -7.99 -12.88
CA VAL A 205 11.78 -7.04 -13.94
C VAL A 205 13.29 -6.83 -14.06
N SER A 206 14.04 -6.96 -12.97
CA SER A 206 15.50 -6.75 -12.98
C SER A 206 16.28 -7.96 -13.49
N GLU A 207 15.64 -9.14 -13.60
CA GLU A 207 16.23 -10.37 -14.12
C GLU A 207 16.19 -10.43 -15.66
N GLU A 208 15.30 -9.68 -16.31
CA GLU A 208 15.19 -9.53 -17.77
C GLU A 208 16.12 -8.44 -18.32
#